data_0e601392a1bc3de150b48925771b2472
#
_entry.id   0e601392a1bc3de150b48925771b2472
#
_cell.length_a   1.000
_cell.length_b   1.000
_cell.length_c   1.000
_cell.angle_alpha   90.00
_cell.angle_beta   90.00
_cell.angle_gamma   90.00
#
_symmetry.space_group_name_H-M   'P 1'
#
loop_
_entity.id
_entity.type
_entity.pdbx_description
1 polymer ?
#
loop_
_entity_poly.entity_id
_entity_poly.type
_entity_poly.pdbx_seq_one_letter_code
_entity_poly.pdbx_strand_id
1 'polypeptide(L)'
;MSPGHDLVVVGAGPAGAAAALAAADAGLDVLVVDEQRAAGGQIFRTTPPEFGARRKLPTGYPWAGELLDRARSHPRIAWRHGATVFGILPVTADASSADGADGADAVDAADASTGPAPAGFDVLTSDPADPAGSGRVRARRVLIAAGAYDMPVAIPGWTLPGVMMAGAVQGFLKSQRLRVADRVVLAGSHPLLLIVADQLLAAGARIEEVAIARGIPSPLELLRALPAVPGHVRLLGELAGCVLRLLRAGVRISTGTVPTEVLGDGRVQGVRLARADCGWRQTGPARTVEADALVLGYGFHPSTELARQLGCGLDWDSAQGGWIVRHDAQLETTVPGVHVAGEPSGVAGAEQSRAEGELAGLTIAAALGRPVPERALASARRRIRSAARFSGVVQRMFAPRREALLELATPATEICRCETVTRATIDGFLDENPFAGTADAVKLACRSGMGPCQGRYCESAVAGLVAKARGTGVGEAGRFAAHIPVKPVPLQAYVALADDAD
;
A
#
# COMPACT_ATOMS: atom_id res chain seq x y z
N MET A 1 31.10 -7.35 -12.72
CA MET A 1 30.01 -7.53 -11.71
C MET A 1 30.19 -6.49 -10.61
N SER A 2 29.22 -5.59 -10.42
CA SER A 2 29.24 -4.65 -9.28
C SER A 2 29.30 -5.42 -7.97
N PRO A 3 30.05 -4.96 -6.96
CA PRO A 3 30.11 -5.64 -5.67
C PRO A 3 28.69 -5.72 -5.10
N GLY A 4 28.27 -6.92 -4.70
CA GLY A 4 26.92 -7.16 -4.18
C GLY A 4 26.73 -6.53 -2.82
N HIS A 5 25.51 -6.09 -2.52
CA HIS A 5 25.12 -5.58 -1.19
C HIS A 5 24.76 -6.74 -0.25
N ASP A 6 25.01 -6.55 1.05
CA ASP A 6 24.53 -7.50 2.07
C ASP A 6 22.99 -7.51 2.11
N LEU A 7 22.36 -6.33 1.97
CA LEU A 7 20.93 -6.14 2.00
C LEU A 7 20.46 -5.11 0.95
N VAL A 8 19.45 -5.48 0.17
CA VAL A 8 18.65 -4.51 -0.62
C VAL A 8 17.31 -4.33 0.04
N VAL A 9 16.97 -3.07 0.34
CA VAL A 9 15.67 -2.65 0.90
C VAL A 9 14.83 -2.01 -0.20
N VAL A 10 13.66 -2.55 -0.46
CA VAL A 10 12.71 -2.00 -1.44
C VAL A 10 11.68 -1.13 -0.75
N GLY A 11 11.82 0.18 -0.91
CA GLY A 11 10.99 1.21 -0.30
C GLY A 11 11.67 1.93 0.87
N ALA A 12 11.64 3.26 0.85
CA ALA A 12 12.25 4.16 1.84
C ALA A 12 11.23 4.79 2.80
N GLY A 13 10.11 4.11 3.03
CA GLY A 13 9.12 4.49 4.04
C GLY A 13 9.63 4.26 5.48
N PRO A 14 8.76 4.43 6.50
CA PRO A 14 9.14 4.20 7.90
C PRO A 14 9.79 2.85 8.16
N ALA A 15 9.29 1.77 7.55
CA ALA A 15 9.83 0.42 7.69
C ALA A 15 11.20 0.30 7.04
N GLY A 16 11.33 0.69 5.76
CA GLY A 16 12.60 0.56 5.03
C GLY A 16 13.71 1.42 5.61
N ALA A 17 13.41 2.67 5.99
CA ALA A 17 14.39 3.55 6.61
C ALA A 17 14.87 3.02 7.98
N ALA A 18 13.96 2.47 8.80
CA ALA A 18 14.32 1.89 10.08
C ALA A 18 15.13 0.60 9.93
N ALA A 19 14.78 -0.24 8.94
CA ALA A 19 15.51 -1.47 8.64
C ALA A 19 16.92 -1.18 8.12
N ALA A 20 17.03 -0.26 7.16
CA ALA A 20 18.31 0.15 6.61
C ALA A 20 19.26 0.66 7.69
N LEU A 21 18.74 1.55 8.58
CA LEU A 21 19.53 2.09 9.68
C LEU A 21 19.97 0.99 10.67
N ALA A 22 19.05 0.12 11.08
CA ALA A 22 19.35 -0.95 12.03
C ALA A 22 20.35 -1.98 11.47
N ALA A 23 20.24 -2.32 10.20
CA ALA A 23 21.15 -3.22 9.51
C ALA A 23 22.54 -2.58 9.33
N ALA A 24 22.58 -1.31 8.95
CA ALA A 24 23.85 -0.56 8.76
C ALA A 24 24.56 -0.28 10.08
N ASP A 25 23.83 0.07 11.16
CA ASP A 25 24.37 0.20 12.53
C ASP A 25 24.98 -1.14 13.01
N ALA A 26 24.46 -2.29 12.54
CA ALA A 26 25.02 -3.62 12.81
C ALA A 26 26.19 -4.00 11.85
N GLY A 27 26.57 -3.14 10.92
CA GLY A 27 27.74 -3.29 10.05
C GLY A 27 27.46 -3.93 8.69
N LEU A 28 26.21 -3.99 8.22
CA LEU A 28 25.87 -4.44 6.87
C LEU A 28 26.00 -3.29 5.85
N ASP A 29 26.34 -3.64 4.62
CA ASP A 29 26.29 -2.74 3.48
C ASP A 29 24.89 -2.81 2.84
N VAL A 30 24.15 -1.70 2.90
CA VAL A 30 22.73 -1.63 2.55
C VAL A 30 22.51 -0.73 1.34
N LEU A 31 21.73 -1.19 0.36
CA LEU A 31 21.17 -0.35 -0.67
C LEU A 31 19.66 -0.19 -0.43
N VAL A 32 19.18 1.05 -0.42
CA VAL A 32 17.74 1.35 -0.39
C VAL A 32 17.30 1.84 -1.77
N VAL A 33 16.33 1.17 -2.37
CA VAL A 33 15.73 1.56 -3.66
C VAL A 33 14.32 2.08 -3.41
N ASP A 34 14.01 3.30 -3.88
CA ASP A 34 12.69 3.91 -3.72
C ASP A 34 12.27 4.70 -4.95
N GLU A 35 11.01 4.59 -5.34
CA GLU A 35 10.41 5.33 -6.47
C GLU A 35 10.30 6.84 -6.22
N GLN A 36 10.37 7.25 -4.96
CA GLN A 36 10.31 8.67 -4.60
C GLN A 36 11.69 9.30 -4.64
N ARG A 37 11.74 10.61 -4.91
CA ARG A 37 12.99 11.39 -4.95
C ARG A 37 13.62 11.60 -3.57
N ALA A 38 12.95 11.21 -2.49
CA ALA A 38 13.44 11.35 -1.13
C ALA A 38 12.84 10.30 -0.20
N ALA A 39 13.63 9.87 0.79
CA ALA A 39 13.17 8.97 1.85
C ALA A 39 12.05 9.58 2.70
N GLY A 40 11.16 8.71 3.20
CA GLY A 40 10.03 9.06 4.06
C GLY A 40 8.73 8.39 3.63
N GLY A 41 8.69 7.78 2.45
CA GLY A 41 7.52 7.15 1.89
C GLY A 41 6.34 8.12 1.76
N GLN A 42 5.13 7.61 1.75
CA GLN A 42 3.94 8.45 1.55
C GLN A 42 3.61 9.32 2.77
N ILE A 43 3.80 8.81 3.98
CA ILE A 43 3.41 9.51 5.20
C ILE A 43 4.32 10.69 5.52
N PHE A 44 5.64 10.57 5.31
CA PHE A 44 6.63 11.62 5.56
C PHE A 44 7.06 12.36 4.29
N ARG A 45 6.28 12.23 3.23
CA ARG A 45 6.47 12.97 1.99
C ARG A 45 6.46 14.48 2.29
N THR A 46 7.45 15.19 1.75
CA THR A 46 7.62 16.62 1.92
C THR A 46 7.71 17.30 0.56
N THR A 47 7.42 18.59 0.56
CA THR A 47 7.62 19.44 -0.63
C THR A 47 9.10 19.43 -1.01
N PRO A 48 9.45 19.29 -2.29
CA PRO A 48 10.83 19.41 -2.76
C PRO A 48 11.47 20.74 -2.36
N PRO A 49 12.80 20.76 -2.08
CA PRO A 49 13.50 21.99 -1.65
C PRO A 49 13.36 23.16 -2.62
N GLU A 50 13.21 22.91 -3.90
CA GLU A 50 13.06 23.88 -4.99
C GLU A 50 11.85 24.79 -4.80
N PHE A 51 10.84 24.35 -4.04
CA PHE A 51 9.68 25.17 -3.69
C PHE A 51 9.95 26.13 -2.51
N GLY A 52 11.18 26.19 -1.99
CA GLY A 52 11.55 27.09 -0.89
C GLY A 52 10.83 26.82 0.44
N ALA A 53 10.24 25.62 0.59
CA ALA A 53 9.46 25.27 1.77
C ALA A 53 10.31 24.59 2.84
N ARG A 54 10.11 24.98 4.10
CA ARG A 54 10.65 24.21 5.22
C ARG A 54 9.97 22.83 5.28
N ARG A 55 10.76 21.78 5.51
CA ARG A 55 10.27 20.42 5.74
C ARG A 55 9.31 20.43 6.94
N LYS A 56 8.05 20.07 6.72
CA LYS A 56 7.06 19.88 7.78
C LYS A 56 6.69 18.41 7.82
N LEU A 57 7.07 17.73 8.91
CA LEU A 57 6.64 16.36 9.18
C LEU A 57 5.38 16.39 10.06
N PRO A 58 4.56 15.31 10.03
CA PRO A 58 3.44 15.17 10.94
C PRO A 58 3.91 15.21 12.40
N THR A 59 3.24 15.99 13.23
CA THR A 59 3.61 16.20 14.63
C THR A 59 3.36 14.97 15.51
N GLY A 60 2.48 14.07 15.05
CA GLY A 60 2.19 12.80 15.70
C GLY A 60 3.37 11.81 15.74
N TYR A 61 4.42 12.05 14.93
CA TYR A 61 5.58 11.16 14.80
C TYR A 61 6.90 11.90 15.09
N PRO A 62 7.20 12.20 16.36
CA PRO A 62 8.36 13.02 16.74
C PRO A 62 9.70 12.40 16.36
N TRP A 63 9.76 11.09 16.20
CA TRP A 63 10.97 10.33 15.83
C TRP A 63 11.31 10.39 14.33
N ALA A 64 10.36 10.84 13.48
CA ALA A 64 10.51 10.70 12.03
C ALA A 64 11.68 11.50 11.46
N GLY A 65 11.90 12.71 11.97
CA GLY A 65 13.02 13.56 11.55
C GLY A 65 14.37 12.91 11.83
N GLU A 66 14.60 12.50 13.07
CA GLU A 66 15.85 11.86 13.50
C GLU A 66 16.10 10.56 12.73
N LEU A 67 15.10 9.69 12.58
CA LEU A 67 15.24 8.45 11.82
C LEU A 67 15.73 8.72 10.39
N LEU A 68 15.05 9.62 9.69
CA LEU A 68 15.36 9.90 8.29
C LEU A 68 16.70 10.60 8.12
N ASP A 69 17.07 11.48 9.03
CA ASP A 69 18.35 12.21 8.96
C ASP A 69 19.52 11.28 9.28
N ARG A 70 19.40 10.41 10.29
CA ARG A 70 20.41 9.38 10.58
C ARG A 70 20.58 8.39 9.44
N ALA A 71 19.46 7.89 8.87
CA ALA A 71 19.54 6.94 7.77
C ALA A 71 20.20 7.57 6.52
N ARG A 72 19.91 8.84 6.21
CA ARG A 72 20.51 9.53 5.07
C ARG A 72 22.01 9.76 5.20
N SER A 73 22.49 10.06 6.41
CA SER A 73 23.90 10.36 6.67
C SER A 73 24.73 9.13 6.97
N HIS A 74 24.14 7.95 7.05
CA HIS A 74 24.85 6.73 7.43
C HIS A 74 25.76 6.24 6.29
N PRO A 75 27.09 6.05 6.53
CA PRO A 75 28.07 5.77 5.46
C PRO A 75 27.90 4.40 4.80
N ARG A 76 27.21 3.43 5.45
CA ARG A 76 26.92 2.09 4.89
C ARG A 76 25.54 1.99 4.23
N ILE A 77 24.82 3.09 4.05
CA ILE A 77 23.55 3.10 3.35
C ILE A 77 23.71 3.85 2.04
N ALA A 78 23.66 3.12 0.93
CA ALA A 78 23.53 3.69 -0.39
C ALA A 78 22.05 3.92 -0.72
N TRP A 79 21.74 5.01 -1.41
CA TRP A 79 20.38 5.38 -1.79
C TRP A 79 20.24 5.43 -3.30
N ARG A 80 19.21 4.77 -3.82
CA ARG A 80 18.77 4.89 -5.21
C ARG A 80 17.33 5.39 -5.22
N HIS A 81 17.18 6.70 -5.34
CA HIS A 81 15.90 7.39 -5.41
C HIS A 81 15.44 7.55 -6.86
N GLY A 82 14.10 7.55 -7.08
CA GLY A 82 13.51 7.65 -8.41
C GLY A 82 13.52 6.35 -9.19
N ALA A 83 14.01 5.26 -8.60
CA ALA A 83 14.14 3.97 -9.24
C ALA A 83 13.03 2.99 -8.82
N THR A 84 12.51 2.26 -9.77
CA THR A 84 11.48 1.22 -9.57
C THR A 84 12.11 -0.16 -9.53
N VAL A 85 11.84 -0.93 -8.49
CA VAL A 85 12.09 -2.37 -8.50
C VAL A 85 10.91 -3.05 -9.20
N PHE A 86 11.17 -3.71 -10.32
CA PHE A 86 10.14 -4.33 -11.14
C PHE A 86 10.18 -5.87 -11.17
N GLY A 87 11.19 -6.46 -10.53
CA GLY A 87 11.32 -7.90 -10.35
C GLY A 87 12.46 -8.25 -9.41
N ILE A 88 12.43 -9.45 -8.87
CA ILE A 88 13.50 -10.02 -8.05
C ILE A 88 13.64 -11.48 -8.46
N LEU A 89 14.87 -11.91 -8.76
CA LEU A 89 15.18 -13.27 -9.17
C LEU A 89 16.04 -13.94 -8.11
N PRO A 90 15.69 -15.14 -7.62
CA PRO A 90 16.61 -15.91 -6.77
C PRO A 90 17.79 -16.41 -7.58
N VAL A 91 18.97 -16.42 -6.97
CA VAL A 91 20.21 -16.93 -7.58
C VAL A 91 20.55 -18.26 -6.94
N THR A 92 20.60 -19.31 -7.75
CA THR A 92 21.03 -20.65 -7.32
C THR A 92 22.55 -20.76 -7.35
N ALA A 93 23.13 -21.60 -6.49
CA ALA A 93 24.58 -21.79 -6.41
C ALA A 93 25.18 -22.44 -7.67
N ASP A 94 24.37 -23.11 -8.48
CA ASP A 94 24.80 -23.89 -9.65
C ASP A 94 24.77 -23.13 -10.98
N ALA A 95 24.38 -21.83 -10.99
CA ALA A 95 24.23 -21.05 -12.22
C ALA A 95 25.57 -20.63 -12.90
N SER A 96 26.72 -21.12 -12.43
CA SER A 96 28.02 -20.81 -13.05
C SER A 96 28.41 -21.74 -14.22
N SER A 97 27.54 -22.67 -14.65
CA SER A 97 27.87 -23.68 -15.67
C SER A 97 26.73 -24.03 -16.67
N ALA A 98 25.74 -23.17 -16.83
CA ALA A 98 24.69 -23.40 -17.83
C ALA A 98 24.69 -22.27 -18.87
N ASP A 99 25.58 -22.37 -19.85
CA ASP A 99 25.37 -21.79 -21.18
C ASP A 99 24.18 -22.49 -21.83
N GLY A 100 23.18 -21.71 -22.23
CA GLY A 100 22.19 -22.05 -23.23
C GLY A 100 21.07 -22.99 -22.78
N ALA A 101 19.98 -22.40 -22.22
CA ALA A 101 18.66 -22.98 -22.39
C ALA A 101 17.63 -21.84 -22.50
N ASP A 102 17.17 -21.60 -23.70
CA ASP A 102 15.86 -21.00 -23.99
C ASP A 102 14.78 -21.83 -23.31
N GLY A 103 14.04 -21.23 -22.37
CA GLY A 103 12.95 -21.91 -21.70
C GLY A 103 12.34 -21.04 -20.61
N ALA A 104 11.45 -20.13 -21.01
CA ALA A 104 10.51 -19.50 -20.10
C ALA A 104 9.43 -20.53 -19.71
N ASP A 105 9.82 -21.56 -19.01
CA ASP A 105 8.85 -22.44 -18.35
C ASP A 105 8.38 -21.75 -17.06
N ALA A 106 7.11 -21.38 -17.07
CA ALA A 106 6.38 -20.94 -15.91
C ALA A 106 6.49 -22.03 -14.82
N VAL A 107 7.27 -21.76 -13.78
CA VAL A 107 7.26 -22.58 -12.59
C VAL A 107 5.87 -22.41 -11.99
N ASP A 108 5.06 -23.47 -12.11
CA ASP A 108 3.79 -23.61 -11.39
C ASP A 108 4.01 -23.27 -9.92
N ALA A 109 3.16 -22.39 -9.38
CA ALA A 109 3.23 -21.88 -8.01
C ALA A 109 2.83 -22.94 -6.96
N ALA A 110 3.35 -24.15 -7.09
CA ALA A 110 3.21 -25.23 -6.13
C ALA A 110 4.50 -25.35 -5.32
N ASP A 111 4.42 -24.81 -4.10
CA ASP A 111 5.33 -25.10 -2.97
C ASP A 111 6.83 -24.77 -3.15
N ALA A 112 7.14 -23.47 -3.22
CA ALA A 112 8.53 -22.96 -3.16
C ALA A 112 9.24 -23.25 -1.80
N SER A 113 8.57 -23.93 -0.86
CA SER A 113 9.08 -24.17 0.51
C SER A 113 10.08 -25.32 0.63
N THR A 114 10.34 -26.10 -0.44
CA THR A 114 11.15 -27.35 -0.39
C THR A 114 12.50 -27.26 -1.14
N GLY A 115 12.83 -26.15 -1.79
CA GLY A 115 14.10 -25.96 -2.48
C GLY A 115 15.25 -25.52 -1.57
N PRO A 116 16.54 -25.72 -1.97
CA PRO A 116 17.68 -25.16 -1.24
C PRO A 116 17.58 -23.64 -1.18
N ALA A 117 18.03 -23.06 -0.05
CA ALA A 117 18.03 -21.62 0.13
C ALA A 117 18.85 -20.94 -0.99
N PRO A 118 18.35 -19.85 -1.63
CA PRO A 118 19.07 -19.18 -2.68
C PRO A 118 20.40 -18.59 -2.15
N ALA A 119 21.45 -18.61 -3.00
CA ALA A 119 22.74 -18.03 -2.69
C ALA A 119 22.67 -16.49 -2.58
N GLY A 120 21.64 -15.89 -3.16
CA GLY A 120 21.36 -14.46 -3.15
C GLY A 120 20.21 -14.11 -4.10
N PHE A 121 20.09 -12.85 -4.44
CA PHE A 121 19.00 -12.32 -5.27
C PHE A 121 19.55 -11.31 -6.27
N ASP A 122 18.99 -11.32 -7.48
CA ASP A 122 19.12 -10.25 -8.46
C ASP A 122 17.88 -9.37 -8.38
N VAL A 123 18.04 -8.15 -7.90
CA VAL A 123 16.99 -7.14 -7.83
C VAL A 123 17.03 -6.32 -9.12
N LEU A 124 15.95 -6.39 -9.89
CA LEU A 124 15.81 -5.72 -11.18
C LEU A 124 15.28 -4.30 -10.96
N THR A 125 16.06 -3.31 -11.39
CA THR A 125 15.76 -1.90 -11.18
C THR A 125 15.63 -1.15 -12.51
N SER A 126 14.72 -0.17 -12.55
CA SER A 126 14.58 0.78 -13.65
C SER A 126 14.61 2.20 -13.09
N ASP A 127 15.55 2.99 -13.56
CA ASP A 127 15.63 4.43 -13.28
C ASP A 127 15.39 5.21 -14.60
N PRO A 128 14.20 5.81 -14.77
CA PRO A 128 13.91 6.57 -16.01
C PRO A 128 14.75 7.86 -16.18
N ALA A 129 15.29 8.39 -15.09
CA ALA A 129 16.12 9.60 -15.09
C ALA A 129 17.61 9.30 -15.30
N ASP A 130 18.04 8.11 -14.92
CA ASP A 130 19.42 7.62 -15.10
C ASP A 130 19.40 6.19 -15.65
N PRO A 131 19.48 6.00 -16.98
CA PRO A 131 19.53 4.67 -17.59
C PRO A 131 20.67 3.79 -17.06
N ALA A 132 21.80 4.37 -16.64
CA ALA A 132 22.90 3.63 -16.02
C ALA A 132 22.54 3.11 -14.61
N GLY A 133 21.51 3.67 -13.97
CA GLY A 133 20.91 3.18 -12.74
C GLY A 133 19.89 2.06 -12.95
N SER A 134 19.58 1.70 -14.21
CA SER A 134 18.78 0.53 -14.55
C SER A 134 19.68 -0.71 -14.65
N GLY A 135 19.13 -1.91 -14.37
CA GLY A 135 19.89 -3.15 -14.47
C GLY A 135 19.69 -4.06 -13.25
N ARG A 136 20.67 -4.95 -13.02
CA ARG A 136 20.67 -5.92 -11.91
C ARG A 136 21.48 -5.41 -10.74
N VAL A 137 20.92 -5.59 -9.54
CA VAL A 137 21.61 -5.34 -8.28
C VAL A 137 21.68 -6.65 -7.50
N ARG A 138 22.87 -7.15 -7.27
CA ARG A 138 23.09 -8.36 -6.48
C ARG A 138 22.90 -8.07 -4.98
N ALA A 139 22.13 -8.91 -4.29
CA ALA A 139 21.90 -8.84 -2.85
C ALA A 139 22.00 -10.22 -2.21
N ARG A 140 22.56 -10.30 -0.99
CA ARG A 140 22.52 -11.53 -0.18
C ARG A 140 21.13 -11.73 0.44
N ARG A 141 20.47 -10.66 0.83
CA ARG A 141 19.11 -10.64 1.42
C ARG A 141 18.30 -9.50 0.83
N VAL A 142 16.99 -9.66 0.80
CA VAL A 142 16.06 -8.64 0.35
C VAL A 142 15.02 -8.36 1.42
N LEU A 143 14.71 -7.07 1.65
CA LEU A 143 13.60 -6.63 2.47
C LEU A 143 12.57 -5.91 1.60
N ILE A 144 11.34 -6.41 1.56
CA ILE A 144 10.21 -5.79 0.88
C ILE A 144 9.48 -4.88 1.87
N ALA A 145 9.65 -3.56 1.71
CA ALA A 145 9.01 -2.51 2.49
C ALA A 145 8.21 -1.55 1.59
N ALA A 146 7.55 -2.12 0.57
CA ALA A 146 6.94 -1.41 -0.57
C ALA A 146 5.66 -0.62 -0.21
N GLY A 147 5.20 -0.66 1.04
CA GLY A 147 4.06 0.13 1.52
C GLY A 147 2.71 -0.43 1.09
N ALA A 148 1.75 0.46 0.87
CA ALA A 148 0.37 0.13 0.52
C ALA A 148 -0.19 1.13 -0.50
N TYR A 149 -1.27 0.74 -1.18
CA TYR A 149 -2.08 1.56 -2.07
C TYR A 149 -3.39 1.93 -1.41
N ASP A 150 -3.97 3.08 -1.78
CA ASP A 150 -5.35 3.40 -1.39
C ASP A 150 -6.31 2.31 -1.87
N MET A 151 -7.30 1.96 -1.05
CA MET A 151 -8.38 1.06 -1.41
C MET A 151 -9.41 1.78 -2.27
N PRO A 152 -9.57 1.43 -3.55
CA PRO A 152 -10.59 2.01 -4.40
C PRO A 152 -11.97 1.43 -4.08
N VAL A 153 -13.01 2.21 -4.34
CA VAL A 153 -14.40 1.77 -4.27
C VAL A 153 -15.09 2.15 -5.56
N ALA A 154 -15.53 1.15 -6.31
CA ALA A 154 -16.24 1.34 -7.57
C ALA A 154 -17.70 1.69 -7.31
N ILE A 155 -18.05 2.95 -7.54
CA ILE A 155 -19.43 3.45 -7.53
C ILE A 155 -19.76 4.04 -8.90
N PRO A 156 -21.02 4.16 -9.32
CA PRO A 156 -21.36 4.83 -10.57
C PRO A 156 -20.68 6.19 -10.70
N GLY A 157 -19.98 6.42 -11.80
CA GLY A 157 -19.25 7.65 -12.10
C GLY A 157 -17.90 7.83 -11.41
N TRP A 158 -17.38 6.83 -10.69
CA TRP A 158 -16.08 6.95 -9.98
C TRP A 158 -14.86 7.12 -10.90
N THR A 159 -15.01 6.87 -12.19
CA THR A 159 -13.98 7.05 -13.21
C THR A 159 -13.90 8.47 -13.77
N LEU A 160 -14.88 9.34 -13.42
CA LEU A 160 -14.86 10.74 -13.84
C LEU A 160 -13.62 11.48 -13.32
N PRO A 161 -13.00 12.34 -14.15
CA PRO A 161 -12.00 13.30 -13.71
C PRO A 161 -12.50 14.13 -12.52
N GLY A 162 -11.71 14.16 -11.43
CA GLY A 162 -12.11 14.76 -10.16
C GLY A 162 -12.43 13.73 -9.06
N VAL A 163 -12.56 12.43 -9.39
CA VAL A 163 -12.58 11.38 -8.36
C VAL A 163 -11.17 10.90 -8.07
N MET A 164 -10.76 11.01 -6.81
CA MET A 164 -9.42 10.69 -6.36
C MET A 164 -9.43 9.94 -5.03
N MET A 165 -8.37 9.17 -4.75
CA MET A 165 -8.16 8.54 -3.45
C MET A 165 -7.47 9.52 -2.49
N ALA A 166 -7.68 9.34 -1.19
CA ALA A 166 -7.19 10.23 -0.14
C ALA A 166 -5.65 10.34 -0.13
N GLY A 167 -4.93 9.24 -0.35
CA GLY A 167 -3.47 9.24 -0.42
C GLY A 167 -2.94 9.98 -1.64
N ALA A 168 -3.61 9.88 -2.79
CA ALA A 168 -3.27 10.65 -4.00
C ALA A 168 -3.41 12.16 -3.76
N VAL A 169 -4.54 12.59 -3.17
CA VAL A 169 -4.79 14.01 -2.82
C VAL A 169 -3.73 14.51 -1.85
N GLN A 170 -3.40 13.73 -0.82
CA GLN A 170 -2.33 14.07 0.11
C GLN A 170 -0.96 14.19 -0.60
N GLY A 171 -0.71 13.34 -1.61
CA GLY A 171 0.47 13.41 -2.45
C GLY A 171 0.57 14.75 -3.20
N PHE A 172 -0.50 15.20 -3.85
CA PHE A 172 -0.55 16.50 -4.52
C PHE A 172 -0.30 17.67 -3.56
N LEU A 173 -0.96 17.65 -2.40
CA LEU A 173 -0.81 18.70 -1.39
C LEU A 173 0.61 18.78 -0.83
N LYS A 174 1.20 17.65 -0.45
CA LYS A 174 2.51 17.59 0.21
C LYS A 174 3.68 17.76 -0.75
N SER A 175 3.63 17.11 -1.93
CA SER A 175 4.76 17.12 -2.86
C SER A 175 4.71 18.29 -3.83
N GLN A 176 3.52 18.67 -4.29
CA GLN A 176 3.37 19.62 -5.40
C GLN A 176 2.67 20.91 -4.98
N ARG A 177 2.18 20.99 -3.73
CA ARG A 177 1.39 22.13 -3.22
C ARG A 177 0.17 22.47 -4.10
N LEU A 178 -0.37 21.44 -4.75
CA LEU A 178 -1.54 21.58 -5.61
C LEU A 178 -2.83 21.35 -4.82
N ARG A 179 -3.74 22.28 -4.92
CA ARG A 179 -5.14 22.13 -4.53
C ARG A 179 -5.86 21.43 -5.68
N VAL A 180 -6.47 20.29 -5.39
CA VAL A 180 -7.06 19.40 -6.42
C VAL A 180 -8.38 19.90 -6.99
N ALA A 181 -9.11 20.72 -6.23
CA ALA A 181 -10.38 21.32 -6.65
C ALA A 181 -10.78 22.45 -5.69
N ASP A 182 -11.77 23.25 -6.07
CA ASP A 182 -12.31 24.34 -5.25
C ASP A 182 -13.35 23.82 -4.24
N ARG A 183 -14.31 22.99 -4.67
CA ARG A 183 -15.35 22.39 -3.83
C ARG A 183 -15.11 20.88 -3.74
N VAL A 184 -14.95 20.36 -2.54
CA VAL A 184 -14.56 18.97 -2.33
C VAL A 184 -15.52 18.28 -1.37
N VAL A 185 -16.01 17.10 -1.77
CA VAL A 185 -16.65 16.13 -0.90
C VAL A 185 -15.63 15.02 -0.58
N LEU A 186 -15.50 14.66 0.70
CA LEU A 186 -14.71 13.50 1.10
C LEU A 186 -15.65 12.40 1.61
N ALA A 187 -15.42 11.15 1.22
CA ALA A 187 -16.24 10.01 1.66
C ALA A 187 -15.40 8.78 1.96
N GLY A 188 -15.71 8.09 3.06
CA GLY A 188 -14.99 6.88 3.44
C GLY A 188 -15.18 6.47 4.89
N SER A 189 -14.28 5.63 5.38
CA SER A 189 -14.28 5.19 6.77
C SER A 189 -12.97 5.47 7.52
N HIS A 190 -11.86 5.63 6.79
CA HIS A 190 -10.54 5.72 7.39
C HIS A 190 -10.27 7.12 8.00
N PRO A 191 -9.64 7.21 9.20
CA PRO A 191 -9.36 8.49 9.87
C PRO A 191 -8.50 9.47 9.07
N LEU A 192 -7.69 8.98 8.11
CA LEU A 192 -6.91 9.80 7.19
C LEU A 192 -7.76 10.84 6.45
N LEU A 193 -9.04 10.53 6.19
CA LEU A 193 -9.97 11.48 5.54
C LEU A 193 -10.06 12.82 6.27
N LEU A 194 -10.10 12.80 7.60
CA LEU A 194 -10.18 14.02 8.41
C LEU A 194 -8.89 14.84 8.31
N ILE A 195 -7.74 14.16 8.25
CA ILE A 195 -6.43 14.81 8.07
C ILE A 195 -6.33 15.41 6.67
N VAL A 196 -6.78 14.69 5.63
CA VAL A 196 -6.77 15.19 4.24
C VAL A 196 -7.75 16.36 4.08
N ALA A 197 -8.93 16.30 4.72
CA ALA A 197 -9.89 17.40 4.72
C ALA A 197 -9.30 18.67 5.36
N ASP A 198 -8.62 18.55 6.50
CA ASP A 198 -7.94 19.66 7.17
C ASP A 198 -6.80 20.24 6.30
N GLN A 199 -6.03 19.38 5.62
CA GLN A 199 -4.98 19.81 4.70
C GLN A 199 -5.53 20.53 3.47
N LEU A 200 -6.64 20.05 2.90
CA LEU A 200 -7.34 20.71 1.79
C LEU A 200 -7.90 22.09 2.23
N LEU A 201 -8.52 22.15 3.41
CA LEU A 201 -9.01 23.39 3.99
C LEU A 201 -7.88 24.40 4.15
N ALA A 202 -6.74 23.97 4.68
CA ALA A 202 -5.54 24.80 4.84
C ALA A 202 -4.94 25.24 3.49
N ALA A 203 -5.16 24.50 2.42
CA ALA A 203 -4.79 24.84 1.05
C ALA A 203 -5.83 25.77 0.34
N GLY A 204 -6.89 26.17 1.05
CA GLY A 204 -7.93 27.06 0.55
C GLY A 204 -9.05 26.39 -0.25
N ALA A 205 -9.19 25.07 -0.17
CA ALA A 205 -10.36 24.38 -0.71
C ALA A 205 -11.58 24.54 0.21
N ARG A 206 -12.75 24.62 -0.37
CA ARG A 206 -14.03 24.55 0.35
C ARG A 206 -14.43 23.08 0.52
N ILE A 207 -14.53 22.62 1.76
CA ILE A 207 -14.99 21.28 2.08
C ILE A 207 -16.50 21.34 2.26
N GLU A 208 -17.24 20.79 1.31
CA GLU A 208 -18.71 20.77 1.36
C GLU A 208 -19.20 19.78 2.41
N GLU A 209 -18.57 18.59 2.44
CA GLU A 209 -18.91 17.57 3.43
C GLU A 209 -17.80 16.52 3.59
N VAL A 210 -17.64 16.02 4.82
CA VAL A 210 -16.90 14.79 5.12
C VAL A 210 -17.91 13.71 5.53
N ALA A 211 -18.20 12.78 4.62
CA ALA A 211 -19.15 11.69 4.81
C ALA A 211 -18.42 10.44 5.34
N ILE A 212 -18.65 10.13 6.60
CA ILE A 212 -18.08 8.96 7.26
C ILE A 212 -19.09 7.81 7.20
N ALA A 213 -18.74 6.70 6.54
CA ALA A 213 -19.60 5.54 6.36
C ALA A 213 -19.99 4.89 7.70
N ARG A 214 -19.10 4.94 8.67
CA ARG A 214 -19.31 4.45 10.01
C ARG A 214 -20.19 5.39 10.84
N GLY A 215 -21.04 4.81 11.70
CA GLY A 215 -21.75 5.54 12.75
C GLY A 215 -20.82 6.01 13.87
N ILE A 216 -21.37 6.76 14.81
CA ILE A 216 -20.65 7.19 16.03
C ILE A 216 -20.24 5.95 16.85
N PRO A 217 -18.98 5.86 17.32
CA PRO A 217 -18.55 4.75 18.15
C PRO A 217 -19.40 4.61 19.42
N SER A 218 -19.78 3.38 19.74
CA SER A 218 -20.51 3.10 20.98
C SER A 218 -19.64 3.34 22.22
N PRO A 219 -20.21 3.63 23.41
CA PRO A 219 -19.46 3.77 24.66
C PRO A 219 -18.60 2.55 24.98
N LEU A 220 -19.05 1.34 24.65
CA LEU A 220 -18.32 0.11 24.86
C LEU A 220 -17.09 0.01 23.94
N GLU A 221 -17.20 0.44 22.68
CA GLU A 221 -16.06 0.50 21.78
C GLU A 221 -15.01 1.50 22.26
N LEU A 222 -15.45 2.67 22.74
CA LEU A 222 -14.56 3.69 23.31
C LEU A 222 -13.86 3.17 24.57
N LEU A 223 -14.57 2.48 25.46
CA LEU A 223 -13.98 1.86 26.65
C LEU A 223 -12.92 0.81 26.27
N ARG A 224 -13.20 -0.03 25.29
CA ARG A 224 -12.25 -1.03 24.78
C ARG A 224 -11.03 -0.41 24.09
N ALA A 225 -11.13 0.82 23.61
CA ALA A 225 -10.03 1.57 23.00
C ALA A 225 -9.09 2.22 24.01
N LEU A 226 -9.54 2.44 25.28
CA LEU A 226 -8.75 3.14 26.30
C LEU A 226 -7.34 2.56 26.52
N PRO A 227 -7.13 1.22 26.56
CA PRO A 227 -5.78 0.66 26.76
C PRO A 227 -4.79 0.97 25.63
N ALA A 228 -5.28 1.41 24.45
CA ALA A 228 -4.46 1.77 23.32
C ALA A 228 -4.07 3.26 23.27
N VAL A 229 -4.67 4.09 24.11
CA VAL A 229 -4.41 5.54 24.19
C VAL A 229 -2.98 5.89 24.68
N PRO A 230 -2.44 5.22 25.72
CA PRO A 230 -1.08 5.51 26.18
C PRO A 230 -0.04 5.33 25.07
N GLY A 231 0.82 6.33 24.90
CA GLY A 231 1.83 6.36 23.83
C GLY A 231 1.35 6.99 22.51
N HIS A 232 0.04 7.18 22.32
CA HIS A 232 -0.52 7.74 21.06
C HIS A 232 -1.25 9.09 21.27
N VAL A 233 -1.08 9.72 22.43
CA VAL A 233 -1.79 10.98 22.81
C VAL A 233 -1.52 12.09 21.81
N ARG A 234 -0.30 12.21 21.28
CA ARG A 234 0.04 13.23 20.26
C ARG A 234 -0.72 13.01 18.96
N LEU A 235 -0.78 11.77 18.49
CA LEU A 235 -1.50 11.43 17.25
C LEU A 235 -3.01 11.67 17.42
N LEU A 236 -3.57 11.29 18.56
CA LEU A 236 -4.99 11.54 18.89
C LEU A 236 -5.26 13.04 19.02
N GLY A 237 -4.34 13.79 19.64
CA GLY A 237 -4.42 15.25 19.73
C GLY A 237 -4.36 15.94 18.37
N GLU A 238 -3.52 15.45 17.45
CA GLU A 238 -3.46 15.94 16.06
C GLU A 238 -4.80 15.72 15.35
N LEU A 239 -5.35 14.50 15.44
CA LEU A 239 -6.66 14.18 14.87
C LEU A 239 -7.78 15.03 15.45
N ALA A 240 -7.82 15.19 16.77
CA ALA A 240 -8.80 16.05 17.44
C ALA A 240 -8.67 17.52 17.00
N GLY A 241 -7.44 17.99 16.83
CA GLY A 241 -7.15 19.32 16.28
C GLY A 241 -7.67 19.49 14.85
N CYS A 242 -7.50 18.49 13.98
CA CYS A 242 -8.07 18.49 12.64
C CYS A 242 -9.60 18.61 12.68
N VAL A 243 -10.27 17.77 13.47
CA VAL A 243 -11.73 17.80 13.62
C VAL A 243 -12.20 19.18 14.10
N LEU A 244 -11.54 19.75 15.10
CA LEU A 244 -11.90 21.05 15.66
C LEU A 244 -11.74 22.18 14.61
N ARG A 245 -10.68 22.17 13.79
CA ARG A 245 -10.50 23.15 12.71
C ARG A 245 -11.59 23.02 11.64
N LEU A 246 -11.93 21.78 11.23
CA LEU A 246 -13.01 21.54 10.28
C LEU A 246 -14.36 22.04 10.81
N LEU A 247 -14.70 21.76 12.07
CA LEU A 247 -15.94 22.24 12.69
C LEU A 247 -15.99 23.76 12.81
N ARG A 248 -14.86 24.41 13.18
CA ARG A 248 -14.78 25.87 13.23
C ARG A 248 -14.93 26.54 11.85
N ALA A 249 -14.51 25.86 10.80
CA ALA A 249 -14.70 26.29 9.42
C ALA A 249 -16.12 26.01 8.88
N GLY A 250 -17.02 25.47 9.71
CA GLY A 250 -18.39 25.15 9.31
C GLY A 250 -18.52 23.91 8.42
N VAL A 251 -17.49 23.07 8.35
CA VAL A 251 -17.51 21.85 7.55
C VAL A 251 -18.50 20.86 8.14
N ARG A 252 -19.41 20.36 7.30
CA ARG A 252 -20.35 19.32 7.66
C ARG A 252 -19.63 17.96 7.76
N ILE A 253 -19.63 17.35 8.93
CA ILE A 253 -19.17 15.97 9.13
C ILE A 253 -20.39 15.10 9.39
N SER A 254 -20.70 14.21 8.47
CA SER A 254 -21.84 13.27 8.60
C SER A 254 -21.34 11.85 8.85
N THR A 255 -21.98 11.16 9.79
CA THR A 255 -21.71 9.74 10.10
C THR A 255 -22.84 8.87 9.57
N GLY A 256 -22.58 7.56 9.34
CA GLY A 256 -23.55 6.65 8.72
C GLY A 256 -23.97 7.15 7.32
N THR A 257 -23.01 7.61 6.53
CA THR A 257 -23.27 8.20 5.21
C THR A 257 -22.29 7.64 4.19
N VAL A 258 -22.79 7.14 3.06
CA VAL A 258 -22.02 6.58 1.97
C VAL A 258 -22.27 7.31 0.66
N PRO A 259 -21.27 7.44 -0.23
CA PRO A 259 -21.51 7.92 -1.60
C PRO A 259 -22.16 6.81 -2.42
N THR A 260 -23.14 7.12 -3.20
CA THR A 260 -23.86 6.15 -4.05
C THR A 260 -23.63 6.39 -5.54
N GLU A 261 -23.31 7.61 -5.93
CA GLU A 261 -23.07 7.97 -7.33
C GLU A 261 -22.29 9.27 -7.42
N VAL A 262 -21.46 9.38 -8.43
CA VAL A 262 -20.80 10.63 -8.84
C VAL A 262 -21.48 11.15 -10.09
N LEU A 263 -21.87 12.42 -10.06
CA LEU A 263 -22.58 13.10 -11.13
C LEU A 263 -21.64 14.01 -11.90
N GLY A 264 -21.78 14.05 -13.22
CA GLY A 264 -21.04 14.99 -14.06
C GLY A 264 -21.00 14.58 -15.52
N ASP A 265 -20.63 15.52 -16.36
CA ASP A 265 -20.34 15.34 -17.76
C ASP A 265 -18.87 15.67 -18.03
N GLY A 266 -18.06 14.65 -18.33
CA GLY A 266 -16.62 14.76 -18.53
C GLY A 266 -15.80 15.09 -17.27
N ARG A 267 -16.41 15.55 -16.16
CA ARG A 267 -15.79 15.80 -14.85
C ARG A 267 -16.83 15.78 -13.73
N VAL A 268 -16.38 15.67 -12.49
CA VAL A 268 -17.25 15.75 -11.31
C VAL A 268 -17.96 17.10 -11.25
N GLN A 269 -19.27 17.08 -11.04
CA GLN A 269 -20.15 18.25 -10.81
C GLN A 269 -20.94 18.08 -9.51
N GLY A 270 -21.06 16.87 -9.01
CA GLY A 270 -21.75 16.58 -7.77
C GLY A 270 -21.59 15.13 -7.32
N VAL A 271 -22.00 14.87 -6.10
CA VAL A 271 -21.95 13.54 -5.46
C VAL A 271 -23.29 13.25 -4.82
N ARG A 272 -23.85 12.09 -5.05
CA ARG A 272 -25.00 11.57 -4.31
C ARG A 272 -24.55 10.88 -3.05
N LEU A 273 -25.06 11.34 -1.92
CA LEU A 273 -24.79 10.79 -0.60
C LEU A 273 -26.10 10.26 0.00
N ALA A 274 -26.06 9.04 0.54
CA ALA A 274 -27.20 8.43 1.19
C ALA A 274 -26.89 8.05 2.64
N ARG A 275 -27.90 8.02 3.48
CA ARG A 275 -27.77 7.40 4.80
C ARG A 275 -27.59 5.91 4.68
N ALA A 276 -26.80 5.33 5.57
CA ALA A 276 -26.52 3.92 5.61
C ALA A 276 -26.68 3.37 7.04
N ASP A 277 -27.07 2.10 7.13
CA ASP A 277 -27.13 1.35 8.39
C ASP A 277 -25.73 0.96 8.90
N CYS A 278 -25.67 0.19 9.99
CA CYS A 278 -24.42 -0.31 10.54
C CYS A 278 -23.68 -1.28 9.60
N GLY A 279 -24.35 -1.87 8.63
CA GLY A 279 -23.80 -2.71 7.56
C GLY A 279 -23.33 -1.92 6.34
N TRP A 280 -23.52 -0.60 6.33
CA TRP A 280 -23.27 0.34 5.23
C TRP A 280 -24.20 0.18 4.03
N ARG A 281 -25.36 -0.46 4.23
CA ARG A 281 -26.42 -0.53 3.21
C ARG A 281 -27.24 0.75 3.25
N GLN A 282 -27.58 1.25 2.08
CA GLN A 282 -28.42 2.45 1.95
C GLN A 282 -29.77 2.25 2.60
N THR A 283 -30.22 3.19 3.44
CA THR A 283 -31.50 3.12 4.18
C THR A 283 -32.50 4.20 3.83
N GLY A 284 -32.15 5.13 2.93
CA GLY A 284 -33.02 6.23 2.56
C GLY A 284 -32.67 6.85 1.21
N PRO A 285 -33.38 7.89 0.78
CA PRO A 285 -33.09 8.56 -0.48
C PRO A 285 -31.69 9.21 -0.43
N ALA A 286 -31.01 9.18 -1.57
CA ALA A 286 -29.77 9.91 -1.75
C ALA A 286 -30.07 11.41 -1.96
N ARG A 287 -29.20 12.26 -1.42
CA ARG A 287 -29.19 13.71 -1.70
C ARG A 287 -27.96 14.07 -2.52
N THR A 288 -28.09 15.07 -3.35
CA THR A 288 -26.99 15.58 -4.15
C THR A 288 -26.26 16.69 -3.38
N VAL A 289 -24.93 16.62 -3.39
CA VAL A 289 -24.04 17.67 -2.94
C VAL A 289 -23.20 18.12 -4.13
N GLU A 290 -23.26 19.41 -4.46
CA GLU A 290 -22.43 19.97 -5.53
C GLU A 290 -20.96 19.95 -5.12
N ALA A 291 -20.10 19.47 -6.02
CA ALA A 291 -18.68 19.38 -5.79
C ALA A 291 -17.92 19.28 -7.11
N ASP A 292 -16.68 19.74 -7.11
CA ASP A 292 -15.77 19.65 -8.25
C ASP A 292 -14.83 18.44 -8.13
N ALA A 293 -14.78 17.84 -6.92
CA ALA A 293 -14.05 16.60 -6.67
C ALA A 293 -14.70 15.76 -5.56
N LEU A 294 -14.55 14.43 -5.71
CA LEU A 294 -14.82 13.44 -4.67
C LEU A 294 -13.50 12.78 -4.24
N VAL A 295 -13.22 12.80 -2.93
CA VAL A 295 -12.07 12.11 -2.34
C VAL A 295 -12.54 10.88 -1.58
N LEU A 296 -12.11 9.69 -2.03
CA LEU A 296 -12.46 8.41 -1.40
C LEU A 296 -11.34 7.98 -0.44
N GLY A 297 -11.72 7.50 0.76
CA GLY A 297 -10.78 7.06 1.77
C GLY A 297 -11.33 5.94 2.64
N TYR A 298 -11.34 4.71 2.13
CA TYR A 298 -11.84 3.53 2.83
C TYR A 298 -10.75 2.66 3.45
N GLY A 299 -9.49 3.05 3.31
CA GLY A 299 -8.33 2.31 3.80
C GLY A 299 -7.33 2.01 2.70
N PHE A 300 -6.54 0.96 2.90
CA PHE A 300 -5.41 0.64 2.05
C PHE A 300 -5.37 -0.84 1.71
N HIS A 301 -4.66 -1.16 0.62
CA HIS A 301 -4.26 -2.51 0.23
C HIS A 301 -2.74 -2.65 0.33
N PRO A 302 -2.23 -3.70 0.99
CA PRO A 302 -0.80 -4.00 1.00
C PRO A 302 -0.20 -4.16 -0.40
N SER A 303 0.98 -3.59 -0.63
CA SER A 303 1.74 -3.80 -1.87
C SER A 303 2.51 -5.12 -1.78
N THR A 304 1.97 -6.18 -2.37
CA THR A 304 2.50 -7.55 -2.25
C THR A 304 3.01 -8.13 -3.57
N GLU A 305 3.06 -7.34 -4.62
CA GLU A 305 3.36 -7.80 -5.98
C GLU A 305 4.74 -8.47 -6.08
N LEU A 306 5.78 -7.85 -5.48
CA LEU A 306 7.13 -8.41 -5.47
C LEU A 306 7.21 -9.71 -4.65
N ALA A 307 6.52 -9.76 -3.51
CA ALA A 307 6.46 -10.98 -2.71
C ALA A 307 5.75 -12.11 -3.44
N ARG A 308 4.64 -11.81 -4.16
CA ARG A 308 3.93 -12.79 -5.00
C ARG A 308 4.79 -13.29 -6.14
N GLN A 309 5.49 -12.39 -6.82
CA GLN A 309 6.35 -12.72 -7.94
C GLN A 309 7.49 -13.67 -7.52
N LEU A 310 7.92 -13.56 -6.26
CA LEU A 310 8.90 -14.46 -5.64
C LEU A 310 8.29 -15.78 -5.12
N GLY A 311 6.96 -15.96 -5.20
CA GLY A 311 6.30 -17.14 -4.63
C GLY A 311 6.13 -17.10 -3.11
N CYS A 312 6.26 -15.94 -2.46
CA CYS A 312 6.00 -15.83 -1.02
C CYS A 312 4.54 -16.15 -0.70
N GLY A 313 4.31 -16.93 0.37
CA GLY A 313 2.98 -17.22 0.88
C GLY A 313 2.25 -15.95 1.31
N LEU A 314 0.94 -15.92 1.09
CA LEU A 314 0.06 -14.81 1.46
C LEU A 314 -1.10 -15.32 2.29
N ASP A 315 -1.59 -14.46 3.19
CA ASP A 315 -2.82 -14.68 3.95
C ASP A 315 -3.83 -13.58 3.66
N TRP A 316 -5.14 -13.92 3.73
CA TRP A 316 -6.20 -12.94 3.63
C TRP A 316 -6.64 -12.45 5.01
N ASP A 317 -6.47 -11.17 5.28
CA ASP A 317 -7.00 -10.50 6.48
C ASP A 317 -7.65 -9.16 6.11
N SER A 318 -8.98 -9.13 6.13
CA SER A 318 -9.76 -7.96 5.74
C SER A 318 -9.52 -6.75 6.66
N ALA A 319 -9.17 -6.97 7.93
CA ALA A 319 -8.89 -5.90 8.89
C ALA A 319 -7.52 -5.26 8.66
N GLN A 320 -6.57 -6.03 8.15
CA GLN A 320 -5.21 -5.58 7.84
C GLN A 320 -5.02 -5.13 6.38
N GLY A 321 -6.11 -4.87 5.67
CA GLY A 321 -6.06 -4.32 4.31
C GLY A 321 -6.26 -5.35 3.20
N GLY A 322 -6.43 -6.63 3.52
CA GLY A 322 -6.68 -7.71 2.55
C GLY A 322 -5.54 -8.72 2.51
N TRP A 323 -4.89 -8.89 1.38
CA TRP A 323 -3.78 -9.82 1.25
C TRP A 323 -2.51 -9.27 1.89
N ILE A 324 -1.94 -10.03 2.84
CA ILE A 324 -0.72 -9.73 3.57
C ILE A 324 0.34 -10.79 3.29
N VAL A 325 1.60 -10.43 3.32
CA VAL A 325 2.70 -11.38 3.12
C VAL A 325 2.89 -12.18 4.41
N ARG A 326 2.83 -13.52 4.29
CA ARG A 326 3.09 -14.43 5.40
C ARG A 326 4.56 -14.37 5.80
N HIS A 327 4.80 -14.25 7.09
CA HIS A 327 6.14 -14.16 7.65
C HIS A 327 6.20 -14.81 9.05
N ASP A 328 7.40 -15.12 9.49
CA ASP A 328 7.67 -15.60 10.84
C ASP A 328 7.86 -14.46 11.87
N ALA A 329 8.28 -14.80 13.08
CA ALA A 329 8.55 -13.84 14.17
C ALA A 329 9.82 -13.00 13.92
N GLN A 330 10.64 -13.34 12.93
CA GLN A 330 11.82 -12.65 12.47
C GLN A 330 11.54 -11.77 11.26
N LEU A 331 10.29 -11.75 10.77
CA LEU A 331 9.84 -11.06 9.57
C LEU A 331 10.43 -11.67 8.28
N GLU A 332 10.93 -12.90 8.32
CA GLU A 332 11.29 -13.66 7.14
C GLU A 332 10.04 -14.30 6.52
N THR A 333 9.93 -14.22 5.19
CA THR A 333 8.79 -14.76 4.46
C THR A 333 8.91 -16.28 4.31
N THR A 334 7.98 -16.91 3.59
CA THR A 334 8.09 -18.34 3.25
C THR A 334 9.23 -18.64 2.26
N VAL A 335 9.83 -17.61 1.66
CA VAL A 335 11.00 -17.73 0.79
C VAL A 335 12.25 -17.34 1.59
N PRO A 336 13.19 -18.28 1.83
CA PRO A 336 14.38 -18.00 2.63
C PRO A 336 15.21 -16.84 2.07
N GLY A 337 15.62 -15.92 2.96
CA GLY A 337 16.39 -14.73 2.58
C GLY A 337 15.57 -13.54 2.11
N VAL A 338 14.26 -13.71 1.96
CA VAL A 338 13.32 -12.62 1.66
C VAL A 338 12.57 -12.23 2.93
N HIS A 339 12.65 -10.97 3.31
CA HIS A 339 11.98 -10.42 4.49
C HIS A 339 10.92 -9.41 4.08
N VAL A 340 9.97 -9.17 4.98
CA VAL A 340 8.91 -8.17 4.79
C VAL A 340 8.77 -7.31 6.04
N ALA A 341 8.46 -6.02 5.87
CA ALA A 341 8.16 -5.14 6.99
C ALA A 341 7.25 -3.98 6.59
N GLY A 342 6.43 -3.52 7.51
CA GLY A 342 5.49 -2.43 7.33
C GLY A 342 4.21 -2.87 6.62
N GLU A 343 3.61 -1.99 5.84
CA GLU A 343 2.28 -2.24 5.27
C GLU A 343 2.14 -3.54 4.44
N PRO A 344 3.17 -4.09 3.77
CA PRO A 344 3.05 -5.38 3.08
C PRO A 344 2.80 -6.58 4.03
N SER A 345 3.23 -6.50 5.29
CA SER A 345 2.96 -7.49 6.35
C SER A 345 1.60 -7.28 7.03
N GLY A 346 0.90 -6.18 6.71
CA GLY A 346 -0.41 -5.78 7.24
C GLY A 346 -0.51 -4.29 7.45
N VAL A 347 -1.60 -3.68 7.02
CA VAL A 347 -1.82 -2.23 7.17
C VAL A 347 -2.00 -1.88 8.64
N ALA A 348 -1.00 -1.25 9.23
CA ALA A 348 -0.97 -0.98 10.68
C ALA A 348 -0.45 0.42 11.05
N GLY A 349 0.01 1.20 10.06
CA GLY A 349 0.49 2.57 10.25
C GLY A 349 1.96 2.68 10.63
N ALA A 350 2.46 3.92 10.62
CA ALA A 350 3.89 4.21 10.64
C ALA A 350 4.64 3.76 11.92
N GLU A 351 4.00 3.74 13.07
CA GLU A 351 4.63 3.29 14.33
C GLU A 351 4.97 1.81 14.28
N GLN A 352 4.03 0.97 13.83
CA GLN A 352 4.26 -0.46 13.68
C GLN A 352 5.25 -0.72 12.55
N SER A 353 5.08 -0.06 11.39
CA SER A 353 5.99 -0.18 10.25
C SER A 353 7.44 0.13 10.64
N ARG A 354 7.68 1.20 11.41
CA ARG A 354 9.02 1.51 11.94
C ARG A 354 9.57 0.39 12.81
N ALA A 355 8.75 -0.11 13.75
CA ALA A 355 9.20 -1.13 14.71
C ALA A 355 9.49 -2.47 14.02
N GLU A 356 8.69 -2.84 13.01
CA GLU A 356 8.95 -4.00 12.17
C GLU A 356 10.20 -3.83 11.34
N GLY A 357 10.39 -2.66 10.70
CA GLY A 357 11.63 -2.37 9.97
C GLY A 357 12.87 -2.52 10.85
N GLU A 358 12.85 -1.96 12.06
CA GLU A 358 13.96 -2.10 13.00
C GLU A 358 14.23 -3.58 13.36
N LEU A 359 13.17 -4.37 13.64
CA LEU A 359 13.32 -5.79 13.90
C LEU A 359 13.89 -6.52 12.69
N ALA A 360 13.36 -6.29 11.48
CA ALA A 360 13.85 -6.91 10.25
C ALA A 360 15.33 -6.61 10.00
N GLY A 361 15.75 -5.35 10.14
CA GLY A 361 17.16 -4.98 9.97
C GLY A 361 18.09 -5.71 10.96
N LEU A 362 17.67 -5.82 12.23
CA LEU A 362 18.44 -6.54 13.26
C LEU A 362 18.48 -8.05 13.00
N THR A 363 17.35 -8.67 12.62
CA THR A 363 17.29 -10.11 12.36
C THR A 363 18.06 -10.51 11.11
N ILE A 364 18.02 -9.69 10.05
CA ILE A 364 18.83 -9.89 8.84
C ILE A 364 20.32 -9.79 9.19
N ALA A 365 20.72 -8.80 10.00
CA ALA A 365 22.12 -8.66 10.43
C ALA A 365 22.60 -9.89 11.22
N ALA A 366 21.79 -10.38 12.15
CA ALA A 366 22.07 -11.59 12.91
C ALA A 366 22.20 -12.82 11.99
N ALA A 367 21.29 -12.99 11.03
CA ALA A 367 21.33 -14.08 10.05
C ALA A 367 22.57 -14.02 9.13
N LEU A 368 23.13 -12.83 8.92
CA LEU A 368 24.39 -12.64 8.19
C LEU A 368 25.63 -12.65 9.09
N GLY A 369 25.52 -13.14 10.33
CA GLY A 369 26.63 -13.34 11.25
C GLY A 369 27.13 -12.08 11.95
N ARG A 370 26.38 -10.98 11.92
CA ARG A 370 26.74 -9.76 12.65
C ARG A 370 26.28 -9.87 14.12
N PRO A 371 27.07 -9.37 15.08
CA PRO A 371 26.68 -9.38 16.49
C PRO A 371 25.53 -8.41 16.72
N VAL A 372 24.38 -8.92 17.14
CA VAL A 372 23.20 -8.12 17.48
C VAL A 372 22.85 -8.32 18.96
N PRO A 373 22.78 -7.24 19.77
CA PRO A 373 22.43 -7.36 21.18
C PRO A 373 20.98 -7.86 21.35
N GLU A 374 20.77 -8.90 22.17
CA GLU A 374 19.42 -9.44 22.45
C GLU A 374 18.45 -8.38 23.01
N ARG A 375 18.97 -7.42 23.77
CA ARG A 375 18.20 -6.27 24.27
C ARG A 375 17.61 -5.41 23.14
N ALA A 376 18.28 -5.29 22.01
CA ALA A 376 17.80 -4.53 20.85
C ALA A 376 16.63 -5.27 20.19
N LEU A 377 16.75 -6.57 19.94
CA LEU A 377 15.68 -7.44 19.44
C LEU A 377 14.45 -7.42 20.36
N ALA A 378 14.67 -7.60 21.67
CA ALA A 378 13.61 -7.56 22.65
C ALA A 378 12.90 -6.19 22.71
N SER A 379 13.65 -5.11 22.51
CA SER A 379 13.10 -3.74 22.44
C SER A 379 12.23 -3.53 21.21
N ALA A 380 12.70 -3.95 20.02
CA ALA A 380 11.94 -3.87 18.77
C ALA A 380 10.64 -4.68 18.87
N ARG A 381 10.70 -5.92 19.37
CA ARG A 381 9.51 -6.76 19.62
C ARG A 381 8.50 -6.13 20.59
N ARG A 382 8.98 -5.44 21.63
CA ARG A 382 8.08 -4.70 22.56
C ARG A 382 7.39 -3.55 21.86
N ARG A 383 8.11 -2.80 21.01
CA ARG A 383 7.52 -1.71 20.22
C ARG A 383 6.46 -2.22 19.25
N ILE A 384 6.71 -3.32 18.55
CA ILE A 384 5.71 -3.95 17.67
C ILE A 384 4.45 -4.28 18.49
N ARG A 385 4.59 -4.98 19.63
CA ARG A 385 3.43 -5.33 20.48
C ARG A 385 2.67 -4.10 20.97
N SER A 386 3.36 -3.02 21.29
CA SER A 386 2.74 -1.76 21.73
C SER A 386 1.97 -1.11 20.57
N ALA A 387 2.59 -0.99 19.41
CA ALA A 387 1.97 -0.41 18.22
C ALA A 387 0.77 -1.26 17.73
N ALA A 388 0.89 -2.59 17.75
CA ALA A 388 -0.16 -3.51 17.35
C ALA A 388 -1.44 -3.41 18.21
N ARG A 389 -1.33 -3.01 19.48
CA ARG A 389 -2.52 -2.74 20.32
C ARG A 389 -3.31 -1.55 19.78
N PHE A 390 -2.62 -0.49 19.37
CA PHE A 390 -3.26 0.70 18.83
C PHE A 390 -3.79 0.45 17.41
N SER A 391 -2.96 -0.10 16.52
CA SER A 391 -3.36 -0.41 15.14
C SER A 391 -4.54 -1.39 15.11
N GLY A 392 -4.56 -2.41 15.98
CA GLY A 392 -5.67 -3.33 16.10
C GLY A 392 -6.99 -2.68 16.57
N VAL A 393 -6.94 -1.62 17.35
CA VAL A 393 -8.14 -0.82 17.68
C VAL A 393 -8.60 -0.04 16.44
N VAL A 394 -7.68 0.65 15.77
CA VAL A 394 -7.99 1.42 14.55
C VAL A 394 -8.56 0.51 13.46
N GLN A 395 -7.92 -0.63 13.20
CA GLN A 395 -8.37 -1.62 12.22
C GLN A 395 -9.80 -2.10 12.53
N ARG A 396 -10.10 -2.53 13.75
CA ARG A 396 -11.46 -2.96 14.14
C ARG A 396 -12.49 -1.84 14.04
N MET A 397 -12.12 -0.63 14.43
CA MET A 397 -13.04 0.52 14.42
C MET A 397 -13.34 1.04 13.01
N PHE A 398 -12.39 0.96 12.10
CA PHE A 398 -12.46 1.62 10.79
C PHE A 398 -12.35 0.66 9.60
N ALA A 399 -12.37 -0.66 9.86
CA ALA A 399 -12.36 -1.69 8.82
C ALA A 399 -13.49 -1.44 7.80
N PRO A 400 -13.17 -1.46 6.50
CA PRO A 400 -14.18 -1.29 5.46
C PRO A 400 -15.11 -2.50 5.39
N ARG A 401 -16.39 -2.25 5.21
CA ARG A 401 -17.42 -3.27 4.91
C ARG A 401 -17.35 -3.59 3.41
N ARG A 402 -16.37 -4.39 3.00
CA ARG A 402 -16.03 -4.63 1.58
C ARG A 402 -17.20 -5.13 0.76
N GLU A 403 -18.00 -6.05 1.29
CA GLU A 403 -19.20 -6.59 0.64
C GLU A 403 -20.23 -5.48 0.37
N ALA A 404 -20.50 -4.64 1.37
CA ALA A 404 -21.44 -3.52 1.21
C ALA A 404 -20.94 -2.48 0.20
N LEU A 405 -19.62 -2.22 0.18
CA LEU A 405 -19.01 -1.33 -0.81
C LEU A 405 -19.08 -1.90 -2.23
N LEU A 406 -18.97 -3.20 -2.38
CA LEU A 406 -19.11 -3.88 -3.67
C LEU A 406 -20.55 -3.81 -4.22
N GLU A 407 -21.55 -3.80 -3.32
CA GLU A 407 -22.96 -3.63 -3.67
C GLU A 407 -23.30 -2.22 -4.23
N LEU A 408 -22.47 -1.22 -4.00
CA LEU A 408 -22.66 0.12 -4.55
C LEU A 408 -22.45 0.16 -6.08
N ALA A 409 -21.69 -0.78 -6.64
CA ALA A 409 -21.46 -0.88 -8.06
C ALA A 409 -22.75 -1.40 -8.76
N THR A 410 -23.26 -0.67 -9.74
CA THR A 410 -24.34 -1.11 -10.64
C THR A 410 -23.77 -1.96 -11.78
N PRO A 411 -24.61 -2.66 -12.57
CA PRO A 411 -24.13 -3.41 -13.73
C PRO A 411 -23.27 -2.58 -14.71
N ALA A 412 -23.60 -1.30 -14.89
CA ALA A 412 -22.85 -0.40 -15.77
C ALA A 412 -21.60 0.21 -15.14
N THR A 413 -21.37 -0.02 -13.84
CA THR A 413 -20.19 0.52 -13.14
C THR A 413 -18.92 -0.18 -13.61
N GLU A 414 -17.92 0.59 -14.03
CA GLU A 414 -16.60 0.08 -14.36
C GLU A 414 -15.89 -0.44 -13.10
N ILE A 415 -15.53 -1.71 -13.09
CA ILE A 415 -14.71 -2.33 -12.02
C ILE A 415 -13.22 -2.15 -12.34
N CYS A 416 -12.83 -2.38 -13.60
CA CYS A 416 -11.47 -2.12 -14.05
C CYS A 416 -11.42 -0.80 -14.85
N ARG A 417 -10.86 0.25 -14.23
CA ARG A 417 -10.75 1.57 -14.83
C ARG A 417 -9.81 1.60 -16.04
N CYS A 418 -8.74 0.80 -16.04
CA CYS A 418 -7.72 0.82 -17.09
C CYS A 418 -8.18 0.15 -18.39
N GLU A 419 -8.96 -0.93 -18.27
CA GLU A 419 -9.50 -1.73 -19.38
C GLU A 419 -11.00 -1.52 -19.57
N THR A 420 -11.61 -0.56 -18.85
CA THR A 420 -13.04 -0.20 -18.95
C THR A 420 -13.99 -1.40 -18.80
N VAL A 421 -13.63 -2.39 -17.96
CA VAL A 421 -14.43 -3.59 -17.74
C VAL A 421 -15.50 -3.30 -16.70
N THR A 422 -16.78 -3.46 -17.09
CA THR A 422 -17.92 -3.20 -16.22
C THR A 422 -18.23 -4.38 -15.29
N ARG A 423 -19.03 -4.13 -14.27
CA ARG A 423 -19.56 -5.18 -13.41
C ARG A 423 -20.39 -6.19 -14.23
N ALA A 424 -21.24 -5.73 -15.14
CA ALA A 424 -22.04 -6.61 -16.00
C ALA A 424 -21.20 -7.57 -16.83
N THR A 425 -20.03 -7.12 -17.32
CA THR A 425 -19.10 -7.99 -18.06
C THR A 425 -18.57 -9.11 -17.19
N ILE A 426 -18.21 -8.80 -15.93
CA ILE A 426 -17.69 -9.80 -14.99
C ILE A 426 -18.79 -10.75 -14.53
N ASP A 427 -19.97 -10.22 -14.14
CA ASP A 427 -21.10 -11.02 -13.70
C ASP A 427 -21.55 -11.96 -14.82
N GLY A 428 -21.67 -11.48 -16.09
CA GLY A 428 -22.02 -12.30 -17.24
C GLY A 428 -21.03 -13.43 -17.51
N PHE A 429 -19.72 -13.15 -17.43
CA PHE A 429 -18.70 -14.20 -17.55
C PHE A 429 -18.85 -15.26 -16.45
N LEU A 430 -19.08 -14.85 -15.21
CA LEU A 430 -19.23 -15.77 -14.08
C LEU A 430 -20.50 -16.61 -14.19
N ASP A 431 -21.58 -16.06 -14.71
CA ASP A 431 -22.86 -16.78 -14.93
C ASP A 431 -22.73 -17.83 -16.05
N GLU A 432 -22.04 -17.48 -17.15
CA GLU A 432 -21.78 -18.38 -18.27
C GLU A 432 -20.75 -19.48 -17.96
N ASN A 433 -19.86 -19.24 -16.97
CA ASN A 433 -18.74 -20.14 -16.63
C ASN A 433 -18.77 -20.55 -15.16
N PRO A 434 -19.67 -21.45 -14.74
CA PRO A 434 -19.86 -21.81 -13.33
C PRO A 434 -18.63 -22.44 -12.66
N PHE A 435 -17.66 -22.95 -13.43
CA PHE A 435 -16.39 -23.50 -12.93
C PHE A 435 -15.28 -22.46 -12.76
N ALA A 436 -15.45 -21.24 -13.25
CA ALA A 436 -14.48 -20.16 -13.08
C ALA A 436 -14.51 -19.64 -11.63
N GLY A 437 -13.70 -20.24 -10.76
CA GLY A 437 -13.70 -19.98 -9.31
C GLY A 437 -12.60 -19.02 -8.83
N THR A 438 -11.79 -18.42 -9.72
CA THR A 438 -10.65 -17.60 -9.33
C THR A 438 -10.69 -16.20 -9.97
N ALA A 439 -10.08 -15.23 -9.29
CA ALA A 439 -9.91 -13.89 -9.82
C ALA A 439 -9.07 -13.89 -11.12
N ASP A 440 -8.10 -14.80 -11.22
CA ASP A 440 -7.26 -14.96 -12.42
C ASP A 440 -8.07 -15.43 -13.63
N ALA A 441 -9.05 -16.32 -13.46
CA ALA A 441 -9.94 -16.72 -14.55
C ALA A 441 -10.68 -15.51 -15.14
N VAL A 442 -11.18 -14.61 -14.27
CA VAL A 442 -11.82 -13.35 -14.70
C VAL A 442 -10.81 -12.43 -15.38
N LYS A 443 -9.57 -12.31 -14.86
CA LYS A 443 -8.51 -11.53 -15.48
C LYS A 443 -8.25 -11.99 -16.90
N LEU A 444 -8.09 -13.28 -17.11
CA LEU A 444 -7.78 -13.86 -18.45
C LEU A 444 -8.93 -13.68 -19.44
N ALA A 445 -10.18 -13.87 -18.98
CA ALA A 445 -11.36 -13.77 -19.84
C ALA A 445 -11.79 -12.32 -20.12
N CYS A 446 -11.86 -11.49 -19.08
CA CYS A 446 -12.40 -10.13 -19.14
C CYS A 446 -11.32 -9.05 -19.29
N ARG A 447 -10.03 -9.39 -19.27
CA ARG A 447 -8.88 -8.46 -19.29
C ARG A 447 -8.78 -7.56 -18.03
N SER A 448 -9.58 -7.81 -17.00
CA SER A 448 -9.49 -7.06 -15.73
C SER A 448 -8.10 -7.20 -15.12
N GLY A 449 -7.43 -6.07 -14.84
CA GLY A 449 -6.09 -6.08 -14.25
C GLY A 449 -4.93 -6.18 -15.25
N MET A 450 -5.20 -6.22 -16.56
CA MET A 450 -4.15 -6.24 -17.60
C MET A 450 -3.63 -4.85 -17.99
N GLY A 451 -4.32 -3.80 -17.60
CA GLY A 451 -3.91 -2.43 -17.90
C GLY A 451 -2.73 -1.92 -17.04
N PRO A 452 -2.32 -0.65 -17.19
CA PRO A 452 -1.09 -0.10 -16.59
C PRO A 452 -0.99 -0.22 -15.06
N CYS A 453 -2.11 -0.27 -14.33
CA CYS A 453 -2.08 -0.43 -12.89
C CYS A 453 -1.84 -1.89 -12.44
N GLN A 454 -1.86 -2.86 -13.35
CA GLN A 454 -1.60 -4.28 -13.06
C GLN A 454 -2.46 -4.83 -11.92
N GLY A 455 -3.77 -4.52 -11.95
CA GLY A 455 -4.74 -5.01 -10.97
C GLY A 455 -4.83 -4.27 -9.64
N ARG A 456 -3.94 -3.30 -9.35
CA ARG A 456 -3.90 -2.60 -8.05
C ARG A 456 -5.21 -1.93 -7.66
N TYR A 457 -6.04 -1.57 -8.65
CA TYR A 457 -7.36 -0.98 -8.41
C TYR A 457 -8.49 -2.01 -8.43
N CYS A 458 -8.48 -2.99 -9.33
CA CYS A 458 -9.64 -3.86 -9.56
C CYS A 458 -9.54 -5.23 -8.89
N GLU A 459 -8.34 -5.74 -8.57
CA GLU A 459 -8.13 -7.10 -8.08
C GLU A 459 -9.02 -7.47 -6.89
N SER A 460 -9.06 -6.62 -5.87
CA SER A 460 -9.87 -6.88 -4.67
C SER A 460 -11.38 -6.89 -4.95
N ALA A 461 -11.84 -6.02 -5.86
CA ALA A 461 -13.25 -6.01 -6.28
C ALA A 461 -13.58 -7.26 -7.11
N VAL A 462 -12.72 -7.65 -8.04
CA VAL A 462 -12.90 -8.86 -8.85
C VAL A 462 -12.91 -10.10 -7.95
N ALA A 463 -11.96 -10.25 -7.04
CA ALA A 463 -11.95 -11.37 -6.09
C ALA A 463 -13.23 -11.41 -5.22
N GLY A 464 -13.74 -10.25 -4.80
CA GLY A 464 -15.00 -10.15 -4.08
C GLY A 464 -16.23 -10.57 -4.91
N LEU A 465 -16.27 -10.21 -6.20
CA LEU A 465 -17.34 -10.64 -7.13
C LEU A 465 -17.30 -12.15 -7.35
N VAL A 466 -16.12 -12.73 -7.58
CA VAL A 466 -15.94 -14.18 -7.70
C VAL A 466 -16.38 -14.90 -6.42
N ALA A 467 -15.90 -14.45 -5.26
CA ALA A 467 -16.27 -15.04 -3.98
C ALA A 467 -17.79 -15.01 -3.76
N LYS A 468 -18.44 -13.90 -4.07
CA LYS A 468 -19.89 -13.75 -3.99
C LYS A 468 -20.62 -14.71 -4.95
N ALA A 469 -20.20 -14.78 -6.21
CA ALA A 469 -20.82 -15.63 -7.22
C ALA A 469 -20.66 -17.13 -6.91
N ARG A 470 -19.59 -17.52 -6.22
CA ARG A 470 -19.30 -18.93 -5.88
C ARG A 470 -19.68 -19.31 -4.45
N GLY A 471 -20.09 -18.34 -3.62
CA GLY A 471 -20.38 -18.61 -2.20
C GLY A 471 -19.13 -18.99 -1.39
N THR A 472 -17.94 -18.53 -1.80
CA THR A 472 -16.65 -18.83 -1.18
C THR A 472 -16.09 -17.62 -0.45
N GLY A 473 -14.96 -17.81 0.25
CA GLY A 473 -14.20 -16.69 0.82
C GLY A 473 -13.38 -15.93 -0.25
N VAL A 474 -13.13 -14.64 -0.04
CA VAL A 474 -12.25 -13.86 -0.93
C VAL A 474 -10.84 -14.46 -1.01
N GLY A 475 -10.38 -15.08 0.10
CA GLY A 475 -9.11 -15.82 0.12
C GLY A 475 -9.06 -16.98 -0.84
N GLU A 476 -10.18 -17.70 -1.03
CA GLU A 476 -10.31 -18.82 -1.96
C GLU A 476 -10.44 -18.35 -3.43
N ALA A 477 -11.12 -17.23 -3.66
CA ALA A 477 -11.17 -16.62 -4.99
C ALA A 477 -9.78 -16.20 -5.51
N GLY A 478 -8.81 -16.08 -4.61
CA GLY A 478 -7.42 -15.82 -4.95
C GLY A 478 -7.14 -14.43 -5.49
N ARG A 479 -6.01 -14.30 -6.15
CA ARG A 479 -5.45 -13.06 -6.69
C ARG A 479 -5.07 -13.22 -8.15
N PHE A 480 -4.77 -12.09 -8.79
CA PHE A 480 -4.14 -12.09 -10.10
C PHE A 480 -2.68 -12.57 -10.00
N ALA A 481 -2.22 -13.41 -10.90
CA ALA A 481 -0.82 -13.80 -10.99
C ALA A 481 0.08 -12.56 -11.20
N ALA A 482 1.21 -12.53 -10.49
CA ALA A 482 2.21 -11.48 -10.62
C ALA A 482 3.39 -12.00 -11.43
N HIS A 483 3.72 -11.30 -12.51
CA HIS A 483 4.83 -11.62 -13.41
C HIS A 483 5.81 -10.44 -13.46
N ILE A 484 7.04 -10.69 -13.88
CA ILE A 484 8.01 -9.64 -14.20
C ILE A 484 7.64 -9.05 -15.57
N PRO A 485 7.45 -7.73 -15.68
CA PRO A 485 7.61 -6.72 -14.65
C PRO A 485 6.36 -6.59 -13.77
N VAL A 486 6.52 -6.53 -12.44
CA VAL A 486 5.38 -6.30 -11.53
C VAL A 486 4.80 -4.89 -11.65
N LYS A 487 5.54 -3.98 -12.28
CA LYS A 487 5.14 -2.61 -12.65
C LYS A 487 5.58 -2.32 -14.06
N PRO A 488 4.82 -1.52 -14.84
CA PRO A 488 5.27 -1.06 -16.14
C PRO A 488 6.59 -0.30 -16.05
N VAL A 489 7.54 -0.66 -16.90
CA VAL A 489 8.85 -0.01 -17.00
C VAL A 489 9.16 0.29 -18.48
N PRO A 490 10.00 1.29 -18.78
CA PRO A 490 10.47 1.52 -20.14
C PRO A 490 11.22 0.31 -20.70
N LEU A 491 11.12 0.05 -22.02
CA LEU A 491 11.85 -1.05 -22.68
C LEU A 491 13.36 -0.97 -22.47
N GLN A 492 13.92 0.23 -22.32
CA GLN A 492 15.33 0.43 -22.01
C GLN A 492 15.79 -0.27 -20.72
N ALA A 493 14.88 -0.47 -19.75
CA ALA A 493 15.21 -1.23 -18.55
C ALA A 493 15.52 -2.71 -18.85
N TYR A 494 14.92 -3.28 -19.90
CA TYR A 494 15.22 -4.64 -20.35
C TYR A 494 16.52 -4.70 -21.18
N VAL A 495 16.80 -3.67 -21.98
CA VAL A 495 18.07 -3.58 -22.70
C VAL A 495 19.24 -3.55 -21.71
N ALA A 496 19.14 -2.77 -20.64
CA ALA A 496 20.15 -2.73 -19.60
C ALA A 496 20.36 -4.09 -18.91
N LEU A 497 19.33 -4.95 -18.82
CA LEU A 497 19.48 -6.31 -18.30
C LEU A 497 20.23 -7.25 -19.25
N ALA A 498 20.14 -7.03 -20.56
CA ALA A 498 20.86 -7.82 -21.55
C ALA A 498 22.36 -7.46 -21.56
N ASP A 499 22.67 -6.16 -21.47
CA ASP A 499 24.05 -5.67 -21.42
C ASP A 499 24.79 -6.13 -20.15
N ASP A 500 24.08 -6.36 -19.04
CA ASP A 500 24.67 -6.91 -17.78
C ASP A 500 24.95 -8.44 -17.90
N ALA A 501 24.50 -9.11 -18.94
CA ALA A 501 24.66 -10.57 -19.13
C ALA A 501 25.92 -10.95 -19.92
N ASP A 502 26.53 -10.00 -20.63
CA ASP A 502 27.83 -10.11 -21.33
C ASP A 502 28.98 -9.63 -20.40
#